data_c362d20b290855d165d50bf3b7610a91
#
_entry.id   c362d20b290855d165d50bf3b7610a91
#
_cell.length_a   1.000
_cell.length_b   1.000
_cell.length_c   1.000
_cell.angle_alpha   90.00
_cell.angle_beta   90.00
_cell.angle_gamma   90.00
#
_symmetry.space_group_name_H-M   'P 1'
#
loop_
_entity.id
_entity.type
_entity.pdbx_description
1 polymer ?
#
loop_
_entity_poly.entity_id
_entity_poly.type
_entity_poly.pdbx_seq_one_letter_code
_entity_poly.pdbx_strand_id
1 'polypeptide(L)'
;QIDLNLQSDCGKSFVKENLEALCEHGISIVRMDAVGYATKKAGSSCFFVEPEIWNVLKDAQDIVSPFGCMVLPEIHEHYTMPIKIEKHGYYVYDFALPMLLLNALYYGQTQYLKNWLTICPRRQFTTLDTHDGIGVVDVKDLLPDEEIERTKEDIFKFGANVKKIYNTAAYNNLDVYQVNCTYYSAVGDDDASYLLARAVQFFAPGIPQVYYVGMLAGKNDLKLLEETKEGRNINRHYYSVDEIEEETRRPVVQKLLAMMRFRNEAEAFDGSFELLPCSEQELKIRRCSSNGD
;
A
#
# COMPACT_ATOMS: atom_id res chain seq x y z
N GLN A 1 -20.33 -17.39 4.90
CA GLN A 1 -18.88 -17.29 5.04
C GLN A 1 -18.46 -18.00 6.32
N ILE A 2 -17.46 -18.88 6.23
CA ILE A 2 -16.90 -19.58 7.39
C ILE A 2 -15.70 -18.75 7.88
N ASP A 3 -15.59 -18.56 9.19
CA ASP A 3 -14.53 -17.79 9.81
C ASP A 3 -13.93 -18.57 11.01
N LEU A 4 -12.67 -18.30 11.32
CA LEU A 4 -11.99 -18.96 12.44
C LEU A 4 -12.44 -18.36 13.77
N ASN A 5 -12.75 -19.22 14.74
CA ASN A 5 -12.97 -18.77 16.11
C ASN A 5 -11.64 -18.64 16.86
N LEU A 6 -11.05 -17.44 16.82
CA LEU A 6 -9.78 -17.16 17.48
C LEU A 6 -9.84 -17.16 19.02
N GLN A 7 -11.03 -17.32 19.61
CA GLN A 7 -11.20 -17.45 21.06
C GLN A 7 -11.15 -18.92 21.52
N SER A 8 -11.32 -19.87 20.60
CA SER A 8 -11.23 -21.28 20.91
C SER A 8 -9.77 -21.76 20.97
N ASP A 9 -9.50 -22.75 21.82
CA ASP A 9 -8.16 -23.35 21.92
C ASP A 9 -7.70 -23.94 20.58
N CYS A 10 -8.61 -24.58 19.84
CA CYS A 10 -8.33 -25.12 18.52
C CYS A 10 -7.95 -24.03 17.51
N GLY A 11 -8.70 -22.90 17.49
CA GLY A 11 -8.38 -21.74 16.62
C GLY A 11 -7.04 -21.11 16.96
N LYS A 12 -6.72 -20.97 18.25
CA LYS A 12 -5.42 -20.46 18.72
C LYS A 12 -4.28 -21.39 18.34
N SER A 13 -4.43 -22.70 18.54
CA SER A 13 -3.42 -23.69 18.16
C SER A 13 -3.18 -23.67 16.65
N PHE A 14 -4.25 -23.63 15.85
CA PHE A 14 -4.13 -23.57 14.40
C PHE A 14 -3.33 -22.33 13.94
N VAL A 15 -3.65 -21.14 14.47
CA VAL A 15 -2.92 -19.92 14.13
C VAL A 15 -1.45 -20.01 14.56
N LYS A 16 -1.20 -20.49 15.79
CA LYS A 16 0.16 -20.66 16.31
C LYS A 16 0.99 -21.56 15.42
N GLU A 17 0.51 -22.78 15.12
CA GLU A 17 1.22 -23.76 14.30
C GLU A 17 1.57 -23.21 12.91
N ASN A 18 0.64 -22.45 12.29
CA ASN A 18 0.88 -21.84 10.98
C ASN A 18 1.90 -20.71 11.04
N LEU A 19 1.84 -19.85 12.06
CA LEU A 19 2.80 -18.74 12.24
C LEU A 19 4.21 -19.28 12.52
N GLU A 20 4.33 -20.28 13.41
CA GLU A 20 5.61 -20.93 13.71
C GLU A 20 6.19 -21.58 12.45
N ALA A 21 5.39 -22.33 11.68
CA ALA A 21 5.83 -22.95 10.43
C ALA A 21 6.34 -21.92 9.41
N LEU A 22 5.66 -20.77 9.25
CA LEU A 22 6.15 -19.70 8.38
C LEU A 22 7.52 -19.17 8.83
N CYS A 23 7.69 -18.95 10.13
CA CYS A 23 8.96 -18.44 10.69
C CYS A 23 10.10 -19.47 10.53
N GLU A 24 9.83 -20.76 10.74
CA GLU A 24 10.79 -21.86 10.54
C GLU A 24 11.27 -21.96 9.09
N HIS A 25 10.45 -21.54 8.12
CA HIS A 25 10.84 -21.46 6.70
C HIS A 25 11.61 -20.19 6.33
N GLY A 26 12.05 -19.39 7.32
CA GLY A 26 12.92 -18.23 7.11
C GLY A 26 12.18 -16.93 6.76
N ILE A 27 10.88 -16.85 7.04
CA ILE A 27 10.11 -15.62 6.91
C ILE A 27 10.50 -14.64 8.00
N SER A 28 10.76 -13.38 7.66
CA SER A 28 11.08 -12.32 8.62
C SER A 28 9.87 -11.45 8.98
N ILE A 29 8.89 -11.36 8.06
CA ILE A 29 7.69 -10.54 8.23
C ILE A 29 6.48 -11.37 7.82
N VAL A 30 5.49 -11.47 8.70
CA VAL A 30 4.21 -12.12 8.43
C VAL A 30 3.15 -11.04 8.23
N ARG A 31 2.66 -10.88 7.00
CA ARG A 31 1.51 -10.00 6.70
C ARG A 31 0.22 -10.70 7.15
N MET A 32 -0.51 -10.06 8.02
CA MET A 32 -1.81 -10.52 8.48
C MET A 32 -2.91 -9.85 7.64
N ASP A 33 -3.40 -10.57 6.65
CA ASP A 33 -4.42 -10.12 5.72
C ASP A 33 -5.75 -9.85 6.43
N ALA A 34 -6.36 -8.70 6.14
CA ALA A 34 -7.66 -8.27 6.66
C ALA A 34 -7.83 -8.50 8.18
N VAL A 35 -6.76 -8.40 8.96
CA VAL A 35 -6.75 -8.72 10.39
C VAL A 35 -7.72 -7.87 11.20
N GLY A 36 -8.09 -6.70 10.70
CA GLY A 36 -9.13 -5.86 11.32
C GLY A 36 -10.44 -6.58 11.56
N TYR A 37 -10.75 -7.60 10.78
CA TYR A 37 -11.95 -8.43 10.92
C TYR A 37 -11.75 -9.69 11.78
N ALA A 38 -10.60 -9.89 12.38
CA ALA A 38 -10.29 -11.10 13.15
C ALA A 38 -11.14 -11.25 14.42
N THR A 39 -11.64 -10.15 14.98
CA THR A 39 -12.49 -10.16 16.16
C THR A 39 -13.96 -9.99 15.79
N LYS A 40 -14.83 -10.84 16.38
CA LYS A 40 -16.27 -10.83 16.14
C LYS A 40 -17.00 -10.50 17.43
N LYS A 41 -17.87 -9.47 17.38
CA LYS A 41 -18.68 -9.04 18.52
C LYS A 41 -20.09 -8.71 18.05
N ALA A 42 -21.08 -9.40 18.59
CA ALA A 42 -22.47 -9.15 18.26
C ALA A 42 -22.85 -7.68 18.51
N GLY A 43 -23.54 -7.07 17.56
CA GLY A 43 -23.95 -5.66 17.64
C GLY A 43 -22.87 -4.65 17.26
N SER A 44 -21.71 -5.10 16.78
CA SER A 44 -20.65 -4.24 16.23
C SER A 44 -20.49 -4.45 14.72
N SER A 45 -19.67 -3.61 14.05
CA SER A 45 -19.27 -3.79 12.66
C SER A 45 -18.35 -5.01 12.46
N CYS A 46 -17.87 -5.63 13.54
CA CYS A 46 -16.83 -6.66 13.53
C CYS A 46 -15.52 -6.21 12.85
N PHE A 47 -15.30 -4.90 12.75
CA PHE A 47 -14.05 -4.34 12.23
C PHE A 47 -13.33 -3.59 13.36
N PHE A 48 -12.07 -3.91 13.55
CA PHE A 48 -11.16 -3.34 14.56
C PHE A 48 -11.77 -3.22 15.96
N VAL A 49 -12.40 -4.30 16.43
CA VAL A 49 -13.12 -4.31 17.72
C VAL A 49 -12.12 -4.24 18.88
N GLU A 50 -12.15 -3.14 19.60
CA GLU A 50 -11.29 -2.90 20.76
C GLU A 50 -11.98 -3.31 22.06
N PRO A 51 -11.24 -3.81 23.07
CA PRO A 51 -9.77 -4.01 23.09
C PRO A 51 -9.30 -5.32 22.46
N GLU A 52 -10.21 -6.17 22.01
CA GLU A 52 -9.97 -7.56 21.64
C GLU A 52 -8.98 -7.69 20.49
N ILE A 53 -8.99 -6.76 19.51
CA ILE A 53 -8.07 -6.80 18.37
C ILE A 53 -6.60 -6.67 18.79
N TRP A 54 -6.32 -5.90 19.85
CA TRP A 54 -4.96 -5.75 20.37
C TRP A 54 -4.40 -7.05 20.95
N ASN A 55 -5.28 -7.88 21.52
CA ASN A 55 -4.90 -9.21 22.00
C ASN A 55 -4.52 -10.12 20.81
N VAL A 56 -5.31 -10.10 19.73
CA VAL A 56 -5.00 -10.89 18.52
C VAL A 56 -3.64 -10.49 17.93
N LEU A 57 -3.38 -9.20 17.78
CA LEU A 57 -2.10 -8.70 17.27
C LEU A 57 -0.94 -9.04 18.20
N LYS A 58 -1.13 -8.89 19.51
CA LYS A 58 -0.14 -9.24 20.51
C LYS A 58 0.17 -10.73 20.53
N ASP A 59 -0.86 -11.58 20.54
CA ASP A 59 -0.68 -13.03 20.55
C ASP A 59 0.09 -13.47 19.29
N ALA A 60 -0.24 -12.93 18.12
CA ALA A 60 0.50 -13.22 16.89
C ALA A 60 1.97 -12.74 16.98
N GLN A 61 2.23 -11.53 17.49
CA GLN A 61 3.58 -11.02 17.66
C GLN A 61 4.39 -11.84 18.67
N ASP A 62 3.76 -12.25 19.78
CA ASP A 62 4.42 -13.08 20.80
C ASP A 62 4.83 -14.46 20.24
N ILE A 63 4.04 -15.02 19.31
CA ILE A 63 4.36 -16.28 18.64
C ILE A 63 5.58 -16.14 17.72
N VAL A 64 5.64 -15.05 16.91
CA VAL A 64 6.68 -14.92 15.88
C VAL A 64 7.99 -14.28 16.40
N SER A 65 7.94 -13.53 17.50
CA SER A 65 9.11 -12.81 18.06
C SER A 65 10.29 -13.71 18.42
N PRO A 66 10.11 -14.92 18.97
CA PRO A 66 11.23 -15.83 19.26
C PRO A 66 12.05 -16.23 18.04
N PHE A 67 11.48 -16.14 16.85
CA PHE A 67 12.15 -16.40 15.58
C PHE A 67 12.80 -15.15 14.95
N GLY A 68 12.74 -14.00 15.62
CA GLY A 68 13.19 -12.73 15.06
C GLY A 68 12.24 -12.14 14.00
N CYS A 69 11.02 -12.68 13.91
CA CYS A 69 10.00 -12.23 12.95
C CYS A 69 9.10 -11.14 13.54
N MET A 70 8.43 -10.41 12.66
CA MET A 70 7.43 -9.41 13.05
C MET A 70 6.11 -9.63 12.30
N VAL A 71 5.01 -9.16 12.89
CA VAL A 71 3.72 -9.11 12.20
C VAL A 71 3.54 -7.75 11.54
N LEU A 72 2.89 -7.76 10.37
CA LEU A 72 2.50 -6.59 9.62
C LEU A 72 0.97 -6.64 9.38
N PRO A 73 0.17 -5.97 10.21
CA PRO A 73 -1.28 -5.94 10.03
C PRO A 73 -1.64 -5.16 8.75
N GLU A 74 -2.48 -5.77 7.92
CA GLU A 74 -3.05 -5.10 6.77
C GLU A 74 -4.44 -4.57 7.14
N ILE A 75 -4.57 -3.23 7.10
CA ILE A 75 -5.77 -2.51 7.47
C ILE A 75 -5.92 -1.30 6.56
N HIS A 76 -7.00 -1.31 5.78
CA HIS A 76 -7.46 -0.15 5.02
C HIS A 76 -8.53 0.58 5.83
N GLU A 77 -8.21 1.78 6.29
CA GLU A 77 -9.10 2.60 7.11
C GLU A 77 -8.60 4.06 7.10
N HIS A 78 -9.37 4.96 7.66
CA HIS A 78 -8.99 6.36 7.88
C HIS A 78 -7.53 6.49 8.39
N TYR A 79 -6.79 7.47 7.88
CA TYR A 79 -5.34 7.63 8.10
C TYR A 79 -4.91 7.66 9.57
N THR A 80 -5.82 7.97 10.49
CA THR A 80 -5.52 7.93 11.94
C THR A 80 -5.31 6.52 12.48
N MET A 81 -5.84 5.50 11.78
CA MET A 81 -5.71 4.11 12.19
C MET A 81 -4.27 3.59 12.08
N PRO A 82 -3.56 3.70 10.94
CA PRO A 82 -2.15 3.32 10.87
C PRO A 82 -1.28 4.10 11.87
N ILE A 83 -1.54 5.38 12.11
CA ILE A 83 -0.85 6.16 13.14
C ILE A 83 -1.07 5.56 14.53
N LYS A 84 -2.31 5.12 14.84
CA LYS A 84 -2.64 4.47 16.11
C LYS A 84 -1.93 3.13 16.26
N ILE A 85 -1.92 2.30 15.21
CA ILE A 85 -1.30 0.97 15.21
C ILE A 85 0.23 1.09 15.37
N GLU A 86 0.85 2.04 14.69
CA GLU A 86 2.29 2.30 14.81
C GLU A 86 2.68 2.69 16.23
N LYS A 87 1.87 3.50 16.93
CA LYS A 87 2.07 3.85 18.34
C LYS A 87 2.01 2.64 19.28
N HIS A 88 1.36 1.56 18.89
CA HIS A 88 1.37 0.28 19.62
C HIS A 88 2.57 -0.60 19.27
N GLY A 89 3.48 -0.13 18.42
CA GLY A 89 4.74 -0.80 18.16
C GLY A 89 4.78 -1.62 16.88
N TYR A 90 3.71 -1.66 16.09
CA TYR A 90 3.64 -2.42 14.86
C TYR A 90 4.13 -1.61 13.65
N TYR A 91 4.64 -2.29 12.64
CA TYR A 91 4.73 -1.73 11.30
C TYR A 91 3.35 -1.66 10.67
N VAL A 92 3.13 -0.71 9.78
CA VAL A 92 1.86 -0.49 9.09
C VAL A 92 2.09 -0.29 7.60
N TYR A 93 1.01 -0.31 6.81
CA TYR A 93 1.03 0.14 5.42
C TYR A 93 0.70 1.62 5.32
N ASP A 94 1.33 2.30 4.37
CA ASP A 94 0.93 3.62 3.90
C ASP A 94 0.08 3.48 2.63
N PHE A 95 -1.23 3.41 2.83
CA PHE A 95 -2.20 3.38 1.73
C PHE A 95 -2.73 4.77 1.36
N ALA A 96 -2.34 5.82 2.09
CA ALA A 96 -2.69 7.19 1.76
C ALA A 96 -1.79 7.80 0.68
N LEU A 97 -0.51 7.43 0.68
CA LEU A 97 0.49 7.97 -0.24
C LEU A 97 0.08 7.89 -1.72
N PRO A 98 -0.47 6.78 -2.24
CA PRO A 98 -0.81 6.67 -3.65
C PRO A 98 -1.75 7.76 -4.14
N MET A 99 -2.86 7.97 -3.45
CA MET A 99 -3.88 8.95 -3.83
C MET A 99 -3.38 10.40 -3.65
N LEU A 100 -2.67 10.68 -2.55
CA LEU A 100 -2.09 12.01 -2.28
C LEU A 100 -1.07 12.39 -3.35
N LEU A 101 -0.29 11.42 -3.80
CA LEU A 101 0.72 11.65 -4.83
C LEU A 101 0.09 11.83 -6.21
N LEU A 102 -0.97 11.06 -6.56
CA LEU A 102 -1.73 11.29 -7.79
C LEU A 102 -2.36 12.69 -7.81
N ASN A 103 -2.98 13.11 -6.70
CA ASN A 103 -3.53 14.47 -6.58
C ASN A 103 -2.44 15.52 -6.83
N ALA A 104 -1.26 15.36 -6.20
CA ALA A 104 -0.15 16.29 -6.38
C ALA A 104 0.37 16.30 -7.83
N LEU A 105 0.46 15.14 -8.50
CA LEU A 105 0.92 15.05 -9.89
C LEU A 105 -0.09 15.64 -10.88
N TYR A 106 -1.39 15.42 -10.67
CA TYR A 106 -2.43 15.91 -11.58
C TYR A 106 -2.59 17.43 -11.52
N TYR A 107 -2.48 18.02 -10.31
CA TYR A 107 -2.86 19.42 -10.10
C TYR A 107 -1.70 20.32 -9.70
N GLY A 108 -0.50 19.78 -9.52
CA GLY A 108 0.68 20.56 -9.09
C GLY A 108 0.58 21.10 -7.67
N GLN A 109 -0.26 20.52 -6.82
CA GLN A 109 -0.49 20.96 -5.43
C GLN A 109 0.13 19.95 -4.45
N THR A 110 1.27 20.28 -3.87
CA THR A 110 1.99 19.35 -2.99
C THR A 110 1.63 19.49 -1.50
N GLN A 111 0.75 20.43 -1.14
CA GLN A 111 0.49 20.74 0.27
C GLN A 111 -0.09 19.55 1.05
N TYR A 112 -1.05 18.83 0.48
CA TYR A 112 -1.66 17.67 1.13
C TYR A 112 -0.65 16.54 1.33
N LEU A 113 0.17 16.29 0.31
CA LEU A 113 1.25 15.32 0.38
C LEU A 113 2.30 15.71 1.45
N LYS A 114 2.72 16.98 1.52
CA LYS A 114 3.63 17.48 2.56
C LYS A 114 3.05 17.32 3.96
N ASN A 115 1.77 17.66 4.13
CA ASN A 115 1.09 17.47 5.42
C ASN A 115 1.15 16.01 5.86
N TRP A 116 0.83 15.08 4.96
CA TRP A 116 0.92 13.66 5.25
C TRP A 116 2.35 13.22 5.59
N LEU A 117 3.34 13.55 4.78
CA LEU A 117 4.73 13.19 5.01
C LEU A 117 5.29 13.73 6.34
N THR A 118 4.67 14.80 6.88
CA THR A 118 5.02 15.36 8.19
C THR A 118 4.53 14.47 9.34
N ILE A 119 3.31 13.91 9.22
CA ILE A 119 2.61 13.21 10.32
C ILE A 119 2.56 11.69 10.14
N CYS A 120 2.89 11.15 8.95
CA CYS A 120 2.80 9.73 8.65
C CYS A 120 3.68 8.89 9.59
N PRO A 121 3.31 7.63 9.84
CA PRO A 121 4.13 6.68 10.57
C PRO A 121 5.56 6.61 10.03
N ARG A 122 6.53 6.35 10.89
CA ARG A 122 7.93 6.13 10.47
C ARG A 122 8.22 4.65 10.28
N ARG A 123 7.54 3.79 11.03
CA ARG A 123 7.56 2.34 10.85
C ARG A 123 6.42 1.91 9.93
N GLN A 124 6.61 2.16 8.64
CA GLN A 124 5.60 1.83 7.63
C GLN A 124 6.21 1.25 6.36
N PHE A 125 5.38 0.55 5.60
CA PHE A 125 5.66 0.14 4.23
C PHE A 125 4.93 1.09 3.29
N THR A 126 5.67 1.89 2.53
CA THR A 126 5.09 2.78 1.53
C THR A 126 4.77 1.98 0.27
N THR A 127 3.55 2.14 -0.24
CA THR A 127 3.09 1.50 -1.48
C THR A 127 2.61 2.57 -2.46
N LEU A 128 2.68 2.31 -3.77
CA LEU A 128 1.92 3.05 -4.78
C LEU A 128 0.86 2.14 -5.42
N ASP A 129 1.18 0.88 -5.57
CA ASP A 129 0.32 -0.17 -6.11
C ASP A 129 0.43 -1.44 -5.27
N THR A 130 -0.63 -2.21 -5.26
CA THR A 130 -0.72 -3.52 -4.65
C THR A 130 -1.57 -4.43 -5.55
N HIS A 131 -1.82 -5.66 -5.11
CA HIS A 131 -2.80 -6.56 -5.75
C HIS A 131 -4.25 -6.11 -5.54
N ASP A 132 -4.48 -5.13 -4.67
CA ASP A 132 -5.76 -4.44 -4.46
C ASP A 132 -5.80 -3.11 -5.24
N GLY A 133 -6.79 -2.28 -4.97
CA GLY A 133 -6.90 -0.97 -5.62
C GLY A 133 -6.11 0.14 -4.90
N ILE A 134 -6.13 1.33 -5.50
CA ILE A 134 -5.66 2.57 -4.88
C ILE A 134 -6.67 2.98 -3.82
N GLY A 135 -6.23 3.14 -2.57
CA GLY A 135 -7.09 3.44 -1.43
C GLY A 135 -7.74 4.82 -1.52
N VAL A 136 -9.02 4.89 -1.23
CA VAL A 136 -9.80 6.14 -1.18
C VAL A 136 -10.14 6.49 0.27
N VAL A 137 -10.54 5.51 1.08
CA VAL A 137 -10.85 5.71 2.50
C VAL A 137 -9.64 6.22 3.28
N ASP A 138 -8.45 5.80 2.88
CA ASP A 138 -7.18 6.11 3.54
C ASP A 138 -6.81 7.61 3.48
N VAL A 139 -7.41 8.37 2.56
CA VAL A 139 -7.14 9.82 2.40
C VAL A 139 -8.30 10.70 2.88
N LYS A 140 -9.35 10.11 3.46
CA LYS A 140 -10.43 10.89 4.05
C LYS A 140 -9.87 11.83 5.12
N ASP A 141 -10.28 13.10 5.07
CA ASP A 141 -9.80 14.19 5.92
C ASP A 141 -8.31 14.59 5.75
N LEU A 142 -7.55 13.89 4.89
CA LEU A 142 -6.25 14.36 4.39
C LEU A 142 -6.41 15.18 3.11
N LEU A 143 -7.36 14.78 2.26
CA LEU A 143 -7.82 15.55 1.11
C LEU A 143 -9.25 16.03 1.36
N PRO A 144 -9.63 17.23 0.88
CA PRO A 144 -11.04 17.61 0.77
C PRO A 144 -11.82 16.62 -0.09
N ASP A 145 -13.10 16.42 0.21
CA ASP A 145 -13.95 15.47 -0.53
C ASP A 145 -13.99 15.78 -2.04
N GLU A 146 -14.03 17.04 -2.42
CA GLU A 146 -13.98 17.48 -3.82
C GLU A 146 -12.67 17.10 -4.53
N GLU A 147 -11.54 17.14 -3.84
CA GLU A 147 -10.24 16.72 -4.38
C GLU A 147 -10.15 15.19 -4.48
N ILE A 148 -10.76 14.45 -3.56
CA ILE A 148 -10.89 12.98 -3.64
C ILE A 148 -11.69 12.61 -4.88
N GLU A 149 -12.89 13.19 -5.05
CA GLU A 149 -13.75 12.89 -6.20
C GLU A 149 -13.08 13.26 -7.52
N ARG A 150 -12.49 14.45 -7.62
CA ARG A 150 -11.77 14.91 -8.79
C ARG A 150 -10.59 13.99 -9.15
N THR A 151 -9.80 13.58 -8.17
CA THR A 151 -8.67 12.66 -8.40
C THR A 151 -9.15 11.29 -8.89
N LYS A 152 -10.23 10.75 -8.30
CA LYS A 152 -10.87 9.51 -8.76
C LYS A 152 -11.36 9.62 -10.21
N GLU A 153 -12.03 10.72 -10.57
CA GLU A 153 -12.50 10.95 -11.94
C GLU A 153 -11.35 10.94 -12.94
N ASP A 154 -10.21 11.52 -12.59
CA ASP A 154 -9.03 11.53 -13.46
C ASP A 154 -8.38 10.14 -13.56
N ILE A 155 -8.32 9.35 -12.49
CA ILE A 155 -7.90 7.95 -12.56
C ILE A 155 -8.82 7.15 -13.50
N PHE A 156 -10.13 7.40 -13.47
CA PHE A 156 -11.07 6.75 -14.39
C PHE A 156 -10.86 7.17 -15.86
N LYS A 157 -10.47 8.40 -16.14
CA LYS A 157 -10.11 8.84 -17.50
C LYS A 157 -8.88 8.11 -18.04
N PHE A 158 -7.95 7.70 -17.16
CA PHE A 158 -6.79 6.89 -17.51
C PHE A 158 -7.09 5.38 -17.55
N GLY A 159 -8.36 4.98 -17.61
CA GLY A 159 -8.77 3.61 -17.85
C GLY A 159 -8.82 2.72 -16.62
N ALA A 160 -8.92 3.29 -15.42
CA ALA A 160 -9.25 2.52 -14.23
C ALA A 160 -10.55 1.73 -14.39
N ASN A 161 -10.75 0.73 -13.55
CA ASN A 161 -11.96 -0.08 -13.60
C ASN A 161 -13.20 0.81 -13.58
N VAL A 162 -13.94 0.74 -14.68
CA VAL A 162 -15.10 1.60 -14.88
C VAL A 162 -16.31 0.95 -14.22
N LYS A 163 -16.70 1.50 -13.10
CA LYS A 163 -17.88 1.15 -12.31
C LYS A 163 -19.12 0.74 -13.13
N LYS A 164 -19.33 1.37 -14.28
CA LYS A 164 -20.53 1.21 -15.09
C LYS A 164 -20.61 -0.09 -15.88
N ILE A 165 -19.49 -0.76 -16.15
CA ILE A 165 -19.43 -1.94 -17.03
C ILE A 165 -19.40 -3.24 -16.21
N TYR A 166 -18.72 -3.25 -15.06
CA TYR A 166 -18.46 -4.45 -14.27
C TYR A 166 -19.05 -4.38 -12.86
N ASN A 167 -19.94 -3.42 -12.61
CA ASN A 167 -20.53 -3.20 -11.32
C ASN A 167 -21.68 -4.19 -11.08
N THR A 168 -21.41 -5.26 -10.38
CA THR A 168 -22.43 -6.15 -9.82
C THR A 168 -22.69 -5.76 -8.35
N ALA A 169 -23.80 -6.21 -7.78
CA ALA A 169 -24.11 -5.98 -6.37
C ALA A 169 -22.98 -6.42 -5.41
N ALA A 170 -22.12 -7.35 -5.84
CA ALA A 170 -20.96 -7.82 -5.10
C ALA A 170 -19.78 -6.81 -5.11
N TYR A 171 -19.73 -5.88 -6.06
CA TYR A 171 -18.63 -4.93 -6.27
C TYR A 171 -18.94 -3.49 -5.86
N ASN A 172 -20.14 -3.20 -5.39
CA ASN A 172 -20.54 -1.85 -4.99
C ASN A 172 -19.64 -1.20 -3.93
N ASN A 173 -18.94 -2.01 -3.15
CA ASN A 173 -18.02 -1.52 -2.10
C ASN A 173 -16.64 -1.11 -2.62
N LEU A 174 -16.20 -1.57 -3.80
CA LEU A 174 -14.86 -1.28 -4.31
C LEU A 174 -14.71 0.16 -4.81
N ASP A 175 -15.81 0.74 -5.30
CA ASP A 175 -15.82 2.09 -5.86
C ASP A 175 -15.79 3.22 -4.83
N VAL A 176 -16.23 2.94 -3.59
CA VAL A 176 -16.22 3.91 -2.48
C VAL A 176 -14.94 3.77 -1.65
N TYR A 177 -14.30 2.63 -1.73
CA TYR A 177 -13.24 2.16 -0.86
C TYR A 177 -11.87 2.16 -1.56
N GLN A 178 -11.80 1.65 -2.79
CA GLN A 178 -10.59 1.56 -3.60
C GLN A 178 -10.92 1.72 -5.10
N VAL A 179 -9.95 2.22 -5.88
CA VAL A 179 -10.01 2.28 -7.34
C VAL A 179 -9.02 1.28 -7.92
N ASN A 180 -9.51 0.32 -8.71
CA ASN A 180 -8.66 -0.70 -9.32
C ASN A 180 -7.98 -0.13 -10.58
N CYS A 181 -6.67 0.00 -10.52
CA CYS A 181 -5.84 0.53 -11.59
C CYS A 181 -4.38 0.17 -11.31
N THR A 182 -3.56 -0.07 -12.34
CA THR A 182 -2.11 -0.04 -12.15
C THR A 182 -1.65 1.40 -11.93
N TYR A 183 -0.64 1.61 -11.11
CA TYR A 183 -0.16 2.96 -10.85
C TYR A 183 0.47 3.61 -12.09
N TYR A 184 1.09 2.80 -12.96
CA TYR A 184 1.62 3.27 -14.24
C TYR A 184 0.53 3.83 -15.15
N SER A 185 -0.60 3.13 -15.27
CA SER A 185 -1.74 3.66 -16.03
C SER A 185 -2.41 4.85 -15.35
N ALA A 186 -2.48 4.87 -14.01
CA ALA A 186 -3.02 6.02 -13.28
C ALA A 186 -2.23 7.33 -13.54
N VAL A 187 -0.94 7.25 -13.83
CA VAL A 187 -0.15 8.43 -14.25
C VAL A 187 -0.12 8.63 -15.78
N GLY A 188 -1.05 8.01 -16.51
CA GLY A 188 -1.23 8.20 -17.95
C GLY A 188 -0.26 7.43 -18.83
N ASP A 189 0.27 6.31 -18.38
CA ASP A 189 1.31 5.51 -19.06
C ASP A 189 2.57 6.33 -19.39
N ASP A 190 2.85 7.37 -18.58
CA ASP A 190 3.99 8.29 -18.76
C ASP A 190 5.18 7.88 -17.90
N ASP A 191 6.28 7.54 -18.55
CA ASP A 191 7.51 7.09 -17.90
C ASP A 191 8.08 8.11 -16.90
N ALA A 192 8.02 9.39 -17.24
CA ALA A 192 8.61 10.45 -16.40
C ALA A 192 7.79 10.66 -15.13
N SER A 193 6.48 10.76 -15.26
CA SER A 193 5.56 10.89 -14.13
C SER A 193 5.63 9.66 -13.23
N TYR A 194 5.73 8.47 -13.83
CA TYR A 194 5.86 7.22 -13.08
C TYR A 194 7.16 7.16 -12.26
N LEU A 195 8.30 7.47 -12.88
CA LEU A 195 9.59 7.49 -12.19
C LEU A 195 9.63 8.58 -11.11
N LEU A 196 9.01 9.73 -11.34
CA LEU A 196 8.87 10.77 -10.33
C LEU A 196 8.06 10.28 -9.13
N ALA A 197 6.93 9.60 -9.37
CA ALA A 197 6.12 9.00 -8.32
C ALA A 197 6.92 7.99 -7.49
N ARG A 198 7.65 7.09 -8.16
CA ARG A 198 8.51 6.10 -7.49
C ARG A 198 9.65 6.77 -6.70
N ALA A 199 10.23 7.85 -7.21
CA ALA A 199 11.23 8.61 -6.46
C ALA A 199 10.64 9.18 -5.17
N VAL A 200 9.45 9.76 -5.21
CA VAL A 200 8.76 10.24 -4.00
C VAL A 200 8.50 9.09 -3.02
N GLN A 201 8.02 7.94 -3.49
CA GLN A 201 7.82 6.75 -2.67
C GLN A 201 9.11 6.31 -1.97
N PHE A 202 10.23 6.25 -2.70
CA PHE A 202 11.51 5.77 -2.17
C PHE A 202 12.13 6.75 -1.18
N PHE A 203 11.88 8.03 -1.35
CA PHE A 203 12.35 9.06 -0.43
C PHE A 203 11.39 9.32 0.74
N ALA A 204 10.14 8.87 0.69
CA ALA A 204 9.19 8.96 1.81
C ALA A 204 9.69 8.17 3.03
N PRO A 205 9.23 8.50 4.26
CA PRO A 205 9.56 7.70 5.45
C PRO A 205 9.05 6.27 5.35
N GLY A 206 9.85 5.31 5.82
CA GLY A 206 9.48 3.89 5.83
C GLY A 206 10.24 3.06 4.80
N ILE A 207 9.75 1.85 4.58
CA ILE A 207 10.33 0.86 3.68
C ILE A 207 9.47 0.80 2.41
N PRO A 208 10.00 1.13 1.23
CA PRO A 208 9.21 1.06 0.00
C PRO A 208 8.95 -0.39 -0.41
N GLN A 209 7.68 -0.71 -0.64
CA GLN A 209 7.24 -1.97 -1.24
C GLN A 209 6.82 -1.70 -2.68
N VAL A 210 7.39 -2.42 -3.62
CA VAL A 210 7.04 -2.33 -5.03
C VAL A 210 6.34 -3.63 -5.45
N TYR A 211 5.10 -3.50 -5.90
CA TYR A 211 4.30 -4.61 -6.41
C TYR A 211 4.84 -5.08 -7.76
N TYR A 212 4.74 -6.38 -8.08
CA TYR A 212 5.38 -6.94 -9.26
C TYR A 212 4.92 -6.30 -10.58
N VAL A 213 3.61 -5.99 -10.72
CA VAL A 213 3.10 -5.28 -11.90
C VAL A 213 3.73 -3.90 -12.00
N GLY A 214 3.81 -3.17 -10.87
CA GLY A 214 4.47 -1.87 -10.84
C GLY A 214 5.98 -1.95 -11.06
N MET A 215 6.66 -2.99 -10.61
CA MET A 215 8.09 -3.17 -10.87
C MET A 215 8.39 -3.23 -12.37
N LEU A 216 7.46 -3.78 -13.16
CA LEU A 216 7.56 -3.85 -14.61
C LEU A 216 6.88 -2.66 -15.33
N ALA A 217 6.46 -1.62 -14.59
CA ALA A 217 5.68 -0.50 -15.15
C ALA A 217 4.52 -1.01 -16.02
N GLY A 218 3.78 -1.98 -15.48
CA GLY A 218 2.70 -2.68 -16.18
C GLY A 218 1.46 -1.80 -16.31
N LYS A 219 0.83 -1.90 -17.48
CA LYS A 219 -0.42 -1.21 -17.79
C LYS A 219 -1.63 -1.97 -17.25
N ASN A 220 -2.77 -1.31 -17.25
CA ASN A 220 -4.07 -1.93 -16.99
C ASN A 220 -4.31 -3.10 -17.94
N ASP A 221 -4.58 -4.29 -17.42
CA ASP A 221 -4.93 -5.47 -18.22
C ASP A 221 -6.45 -5.50 -18.49
N LEU A 222 -6.84 -4.75 -19.50
CA LEU A 222 -8.25 -4.68 -19.92
C LEU A 222 -8.73 -6.01 -20.51
N LYS A 223 -7.83 -6.82 -21.07
CA LYS A 223 -8.18 -8.13 -21.62
C LYS A 223 -8.53 -9.10 -20.49
N LEU A 224 -7.67 -9.21 -19.47
CA LEU A 224 -7.93 -10.07 -18.32
C LEU A 224 -9.18 -9.61 -17.54
N LEU A 225 -9.39 -8.30 -17.41
CA LEU A 225 -10.61 -7.73 -16.83
C LEU A 225 -11.85 -8.15 -17.64
N GLU A 226 -11.81 -8.06 -18.97
CA GLU A 226 -12.91 -8.43 -19.86
C GLU A 226 -13.23 -9.93 -19.80
N GLU A 227 -12.20 -10.77 -19.77
CA GLU A 227 -12.34 -12.23 -19.74
C GLU A 227 -12.89 -12.73 -18.39
N THR A 228 -12.44 -12.16 -17.28
CA THR A 228 -12.79 -12.65 -15.95
C THR A 228 -13.96 -11.93 -15.31
N LYS A 229 -14.28 -10.71 -15.75
CA LYS A 229 -15.27 -9.81 -15.12
C LYS A 229 -14.98 -9.52 -13.66
N GLU A 230 -13.75 -9.72 -13.21
CA GLU A 230 -13.32 -9.42 -11.86
C GLU A 230 -12.50 -8.12 -11.83
N GLY A 231 -13.01 -7.09 -11.14
CA GLY A 231 -12.48 -5.74 -11.16
C GLY A 231 -10.99 -5.63 -10.82
N ARG A 232 -10.53 -6.41 -9.86
CA ARG A 232 -9.12 -6.41 -9.45
C ARG A 232 -8.16 -6.98 -10.50
N ASN A 233 -8.65 -7.76 -11.45
CA ASN A 233 -7.78 -8.37 -12.46
C ASN A 233 -7.19 -7.34 -13.43
N ILE A 234 -7.72 -6.12 -13.48
CA ILE A 234 -7.15 -5.02 -14.26
C ILE A 234 -5.68 -4.70 -13.86
N ASN A 235 -5.32 -4.91 -12.60
CA ASN A 235 -3.97 -4.67 -12.07
C ASN A 235 -3.25 -5.95 -11.59
N ARG A 236 -3.66 -7.12 -12.11
CA ARG A 236 -3.11 -8.44 -11.75
C ARG A 236 -2.66 -9.23 -12.97
N HIS A 237 -2.00 -8.57 -13.92
CA HIS A 237 -1.50 -9.25 -15.11
C HIS A 237 -0.61 -10.43 -14.74
N TYR A 238 -0.77 -11.57 -15.43
CA TYR A 238 0.05 -12.77 -15.26
C TYR A 238 1.15 -12.77 -16.31
N TYR A 239 2.37 -12.45 -15.89
CA TYR A 239 3.53 -12.43 -16.78
C TYR A 239 4.11 -13.81 -17.00
N SER A 240 4.35 -14.17 -18.25
CA SER A 240 5.26 -15.27 -18.62
C SER A 240 6.72 -14.85 -18.39
N VAL A 241 7.63 -15.82 -18.39
CA VAL A 241 9.07 -15.54 -18.25
C VAL A 241 9.57 -14.67 -19.42
N ASP A 242 9.13 -14.97 -20.63
CA ASP A 242 9.51 -14.22 -21.84
C ASP A 242 9.04 -12.76 -21.77
N GLU A 243 7.79 -12.53 -21.30
CA GLU A 243 7.29 -11.17 -21.06
C GLU A 243 8.10 -10.43 -20.00
N ILE A 244 8.47 -11.08 -18.88
CA ILE A 244 9.34 -10.48 -17.86
C ILE A 244 10.68 -10.06 -18.46
N GLU A 245 11.29 -10.91 -19.30
CA GLU A 245 12.55 -10.59 -19.98
C GLU A 245 12.40 -9.41 -20.93
N GLU A 246 11.29 -9.29 -21.65
CA GLU A 246 11.01 -8.17 -22.53
C GLU A 246 10.78 -6.88 -21.74
N GLU A 247 9.89 -6.91 -20.75
CA GLU A 247 9.55 -5.75 -19.90
C GLU A 247 10.77 -5.22 -19.15
N THR A 248 11.66 -6.09 -18.68
CA THR A 248 12.89 -5.67 -18.00
C THR A 248 13.87 -4.94 -18.89
N ARG A 249 13.75 -5.01 -20.22
CA ARG A 249 14.57 -4.23 -21.17
C ARG A 249 14.08 -2.81 -21.40
N ARG A 250 12.86 -2.50 -20.98
CA ARG A 250 12.28 -1.15 -21.13
C ARG A 250 13.08 -0.13 -20.32
N PRO A 251 13.37 1.06 -20.88
CA PRO A 251 14.14 2.09 -20.18
C PRO A 251 13.55 2.52 -18.84
N VAL A 252 12.23 2.59 -18.73
CA VAL A 252 11.52 2.93 -17.47
C VAL A 252 11.79 1.90 -16.38
N VAL A 253 11.72 0.61 -16.73
CA VAL A 253 11.98 -0.49 -15.79
C VAL A 253 13.45 -0.50 -15.36
N GLN A 254 14.38 -0.32 -16.31
CA GLN A 254 15.82 -0.22 -15.99
C GLN A 254 16.12 0.93 -15.04
N LYS A 255 15.53 2.11 -15.25
CA LYS A 255 15.67 3.26 -14.36
C LYS A 255 15.07 3.00 -12.99
N LEU A 256 13.89 2.36 -12.94
CA LEU A 256 13.26 1.98 -11.66
C LEU A 256 14.14 1.01 -10.87
N LEU A 257 14.67 -0.03 -11.52
CA LEU A 257 15.59 -0.99 -10.89
C LEU A 257 16.87 -0.32 -10.39
N ALA A 258 17.39 0.67 -11.13
CA ALA A 258 18.54 1.46 -10.69
C ALA A 258 18.20 2.31 -9.45
N MET A 259 17.01 2.91 -9.39
CA MET A 259 16.54 3.65 -8.23
C MET A 259 16.35 2.75 -7.00
N MET A 260 15.84 1.52 -7.20
CA MET A 260 15.72 0.52 -6.12
C MET A 260 17.08 0.15 -5.55
N ARG A 261 18.09 -0.08 -6.40
CA ARG A 261 19.48 -0.35 -5.96
C ARG A 261 20.03 0.83 -5.17
N PHE A 262 19.90 2.05 -5.71
CA PHE A 262 20.33 3.26 -5.03
C PHE A 262 19.67 3.39 -3.65
N ARG A 263 18.35 3.14 -3.55
CA ARG A 263 17.62 3.17 -2.28
C ARG A 263 18.14 2.15 -1.26
N ASN A 264 18.57 0.98 -1.73
CA ASN A 264 19.08 -0.09 -0.87
C ASN A 264 20.55 0.10 -0.45
N GLU A 265 21.34 0.80 -1.25
CA GLU A 265 22.78 0.95 -1.05
C GLU A 265 23.15 2.27 -0.34
N ALA A 266 22.33 3.32 -0.48
CA ALA A 266 22.67 4.62 0.08
C ALA A 266 22.31 4.72 1.58
N GLU A 267 23.33 4.83 2.43
CA GLU A 267 23.21 4.91 3.89
C GLU A 267 22.29 6.04 4.38
N ALA A 268 22.11 7.09 3.58
CA ALA A 268 21.23 8.21 3.90
C ALA A 268 19.76 7.79 4.15
N PHE A 269 19.33 6.64 3.63
CA PHE A 269 17.98 6.13 3.86
C PHE A 269 17.78 5.43 5.20
N ASP A 270 18.85 5.03 5.87
CA ASP A 270 18.82 4.50 7.23
C ASP A 270 18.86 5.60 8.29
N GLY A 271 19.06 6.84 7.86
CA GLY A 271 19.15 8.01 8.72
C GLY A 271 17.87 8.86 8.76
N SER A 272 18.06 10.17 8.87
CA SER A 272 16.96 11.11 9.06
C SER A 272 16.20 11.44 7.76
N PHE A 273 14.93 11.81 7.93
CA PHE A 273 14.06 12.35 6.90
C PHE A 273 13.67 13.78 7.25
N GLU A 274 13.76 14.68 6.29
CA GLU A 274 13.39 16.08 6.47
C GLU A 274 12.69 16.62 5.22
N LEU A 275 11.58 17.33 5.44
CA LEU A 275 10.95 18.17 4.43
C LEU A 275 11.57 19.57 4.47
N LEU A 276 12.15 19.99 3.36
CA LEU A 276 12.74 21.33 3.25
C LEU A 276 11.70 22.35 2.78
N PRO A 277 11.81 23.62 3.20
CA PRO A 277 10.95 24.68 2.72
C PRO A 277 11.02 24.80 1.19
N CYS A 278 9.85 24.91 0.55
CA CYS A 278 9.71 25.06 -0.89
C CYS A 278 8.32 25.63 -1.23
N SER A 279 8.09 25.97 -2.50
CA SER A 279 6.80 26.46 -2.97
C SER A 279 5.69 25.38 -2.88
N GLU A 280 4.44 25.79 -3.10
CA GLU A 280 3.30 24.86 -3.10
C GLU A 280 3.35 23.83 -4.23
N GLN A 281 4.07 24.11 -5.30
CA GLN A 281 4.21 23.23 -6.47
C GLN A 281 5.47 22.34 -6.39
N GLU A 282 6.33 22.55 -5.41
CA GLU A 282 7.57 21.79 -5.23
C GLU A 282 7.46 20.85 -4.02
N LEU A 283 8.19 19.74 -4.08
CA LEU A 283 8.45 18.86 -2.95
C LEU A 283 9.97 18.70 -2.81
N LYS A 284 10.52 19.11 -1.67
CA LYS A 284 11.95 18.96 -1.36
C LYS A 284 12.13 18.07 -0.16
N ILE A 285 12.71 16.91 -0.40
CA ILE A 285 13.03 15.90 0.62
C ILE A 285 14.55 15.84 0.77
N ARG A 286 15.02 15.81 2.01
CA ARG A 286 16.40 15.50 2.35
C ARG A 286 16.46 14.21 3.17
N ARG A 287 17.39 13.35 2.81
CA ARG A 287 17.81 12.19 3.58
C ARG A 287 19.26 12.40 4.00
N CYS A 288 19.57 12.16 5.25
CA CYS A 288 20.94 12.25 5.76
C CYS A 288 21.28 10.97 6.50
N SER A 289 22.47 10.43 6.28
CA SER A 289 22.96 9.28 7.03
C SER A 289 23.09 9.63 8.52
N SER A 290 23.19 8.61 9.37
CA SER A 290 23.45 8.80 10.81
C SER A 290 24.80 9.45 11.08
N ASN A 291 25.72 9.41 10.12
CA ASN A 291 27.06 10.00 10.19
C ASN A 291 27.12 11.46 9.67
N GLY A 292 25.99 12.00 9.20
CA GLY A 292 25.88 13.41 8.82
C GLY A 292 26.30 13.74 7.37
N ASP A 293 26.48 12.70 6.53
CA ASP A 293 26.76 12.83 5.09
C ASP A 293 25.50 12.83 4.24
#